data_3cfae06494d58f0a13adbad5f53c6231
#
_entry.id   3cfae06494d58f0a13adbad5f53c6231
#
_cell.length_a   1.000
_cell.length_b   1.000
_cell.length_c   1.000
_cell.angle_alpha   90.00
_cell.angle_beta   90.00
_cell.angle_gamma   90.00
#
_symmetry.space_group_name_H-M   'P 1'
#
loop_
_entity.id
_entity.type
_entity.pdbx_description
1 polymer ?
#
loop_
_entity_poly.entity_id
_entity_poly.type
_entity_poly.pdbx_seq_one_letter_code
_entity_poly.pdbx_strand_id
1 'polypeptide(L)'
;MKTELTRGAKLTDRRKFLTGLTAALGAPIVFQDQLLRTGLFPAALGQEAIQKGWPGKEELRLLGDKPVNAEATATLLDDPVTPNHRHFVRNNGLIPERAISGKVGDWSLTIDGVVEKTLTLSLEDLKNGFSQQSAALVIECGGNGRAGYYPKVGGNPWTLGAVGCARYRGVRLRDVLNKAGVNSSAVYIAYYGEDPHLSREPGKYPISRGVPIEKAMDEHTLLVWEMNGEALPAEHGFPLRLVCPGWPGSTSGKWIKRIQVRDQIHDGPKMTGTSYRVPKHPVAPGDKVPEEDFEIIETMPVKSIMTHPGSGSEFPFGKPLALRGHAWSGNGDVARMDISYDFGATWHQAELAAPVNKYAWQHWNISLDLPEAGYYEIWARATDGEGRAQPMVVPGWNPKGYLNNAAHRIAVRLV
;
A
#
# COMPACT_ATOMS: atom_id res chain seq x y z
N MET A 1 -21.41 69.57 11.28
CA MET A 1 -21.84 68.99 10.01
C MET A 1 -21.89 67.48 10.22
N LYS A 2 -23.08 66.94 10.38
CA LYS A 2 -23.38 65.51 10.67
C LYS A 2 -23.30 64.75 9.34
N THR A 3 -22.66 63.62 9.31
CA THR A 3 -22.88 62.63 8.28
C THR A 3 -23.05 61.26 8.91
N GLU A 4 -24.22 60.71 8.70
CA GLU A 4 -24.72 59.45 9.21
C GLU A 4 -24.03 58.25 8.55
N LEU A 5 -23.66 57.27 9.37
CA LEU A 5 -23.31 55.92 8.93
C LEU A 5 -24.60 55.08 8.92
N THR A 6 -25.08 54.78 7.74
CA THR A 6 -26.22 53.86 7.54
C THR A 6 -25.77 52.40 7.55
N ARG A 7 -26.42 51.68 8.38
CA ARG A 7 -26.46 50.22 8.58
C ARG A 7 -26.84 49.45 7.31
N GLY A 8 -26.37 48.18 7.29
CA GLY A 8 -27.17 47.12 6.73
C GLY A 8 -26.42 46.02 5.98
N ALA A 9 -25.59 45.23 6.67
CA ALA A 9 -25.32 43.86 6.19
C ALA A 9 -26.49 42.96 6.63
N LYS A 10 -27.42 42.68 5.72
CA LYS A 10 -28.47 41.69 5.93
C LYS A 10 -27.84 40.31 6.04
N LEU A 11 -28.02 39.67 7.19
CA LEU A 11 -27.83 38.23 7.36
C LEU A 11 -28.66 37.51 6.30
N THR A 12 -27.99 36.93 5.35
CA THR A 12 -28.59 36.07 4.32
C THR A 12 -29.21 34.84 5.02
N ASP A 13 -30.50 34.70 4.81
CA ASP A 13 -31.37 33.69 5.38
C ASP A 13 -30.78 32.29 5.24
N ARG A 14 -30.52 31.61 6.34
CA ARG A 14 -30.04 30.22 6.39
C ARG A 14 -30.90 29.25 5.55
N ARG A 15 -32.18 29.56 5.37
CA ARG A 15 -33.08 28.77 4.52
C ARG A 15 -32.72 28.87 3.04
N LYS A 16 -32.24 30.01 2.54
CA LYS A 16 -31.82 30.17 1.13
C LYS A 16 -30.49 29.48 0.86
N PHE A 17 -29.63 29.35 1.86
CA PHE A 17 -28.40 28.60 1.75
C PHE A 17 -28.70 27.08 1.64
N LEU A 18 -29.63 26.57 2.41
CA LEU A 18 -30.03 25.15 2.38
C LEU A 18 -30.84 24.78 1.13
N THR A 19 -31.64 25.69 0.56
CA THR A 19 -32.34 25.42 -0.72
C THR A 19 -31.40 25.50 -1.94
N GLY A 20 -30.28 26.21 -1.86
CA GLY A 20 -29.21 26.17 -2.87
C GLY A 20 -28.46 24.83 -2.88
N LEU A 21 -28.34 24.16 -1.72
CA LEU A 21 -27.66 22.85 -1.61
C LEU A 21 -28.50 21.69 -2.21
N THR A 22 -29.85 21.77 -2.09
CA THR A 22 -30.72 20.73 -2.66
C THR A 22 -30.78 20.75 -4.20
N ALA A 23 -30.53 21.89 -4.84
CA ALA A 23 -30.39 21.98 -6.30
C ALA A 23 -29.04 21.42 -6.83
N ALA A 24 -28.05 21.25 -5.97
CA ALA A 24 -26.72 20.71 -6.34
C ALA A 24 -26.68 19.16 -6.36
N LEU A 25 -27.74 18.48 -5.91
CA LEU A 25 -27.83 17.01 -5.95
C LEU A 25 -28.01 16.43 -7.38
N GLY A 26 -28.19 17.29 -8.38
CA GLY A 26 -28.21 16.93 -9.81
C GLY A 26 -26.94 17.35 -10.57
N ALA A 27 -25.92 17.85 -9.92
CA ALA A 27 -24.65 18.21 -10.56
C ALA A 27 -23.85 16.95 -10.93
N PRO A 28 -23.15 16.95 -12.06
CA PRO A 28 -22.40 15.78 -12.49
C PRO A 28 -21.35 15.37 -11.44
N ILE A 29 -21.11 14.08 -11.33
CA ILE A 29 -20.24 13.35 -10.40
C ILE A 29 -18.86 14.04 -10.14
N VAL A 30 -18.36 14.82 -11.10
CA VAL A 30 -17.10 15.60 -11.00
C VAL A 30 -17.15 16.67 -9.89
N PHE A 31 -18.31 17.26 -9.63
CA PHE A 31 -18.46 18.29 -8.57
C PHE A 31 -18.52 17.68 -7.16
N GLN A 32 -19.12 16.50 -7.03
CA GLN A 32 -19.16 15.75 -5.77
C GLN A 32 -17.76 15.36 -5.30
N ASP A 33 -16.89 14.93 -6.21
CA ASP A 33 -15.52 14.53 -5.89
C ASP A 33 -14.66 15.71 -5.35
N GLN A 34 -14.89 16.93 -5.84
CA GLN A 34 -14.20 18.12 -5.35
C GLN A 34 -14.65 18.53 -3.93
N LEU A 35 -15.94 18.45 -3.64
CA LEU A 35 -16.49 18.85 -2.33
C LEU A 35 -16.11 17.86 -1.22
N LEU A 36 -16.05 16.55 -1.54
CA LEU A 36 -15.56 15.50 -0.62
C LEU A 36 -14.08 15.71 -0.22
N ARG A 37 -13.30 16.24 -1.14
CA ARG A 37 -11.85 16.48 -0.93
C ARG A 37 -11.53 17.75 -0.15
N THR A 38 -12.48 18.65 -0.02
CA THR A 38 -12.30 19.89 0.78
C THR A 38 -12.61 19.71 2.25
N GLY A 39 -13.00 18.50 2.67
CA GLY A 39 -13.41 18.22 4.05
C GLY A 39 -14.77 18.83 4.46
N LEU A 40 -15.53 19.39 3.49
CA LEU A 40 -16.85 19.98 3.73
C LEU A 40 -17.96 18.94 3.83
N PHE A 41 -17.71 17.70 3.43
CA PHE A 41 -18.63 16.57 3.57
C PHE A 41 -18.02 15.47 4.41
N PRO A 42 -18.85 14.79 5.22
CA PRO A 42 -18.42 13.60 5.95
C PRO A 42 -17.84 12.54 5.00
N ALA A 43 -16.80 11.84 5.43
CA ALA A 43 -16.16 10.76 4.66
C ALA A 43 -17.13 9.65 4.18
N ALA A 44 -18.31 9.56 4.84
CA ALA A 44 -19.35 8.58 4.55
C ALA A 44 -20.06 8.73 3.19
N LEU A 45 -20.04 9.90 2.57
CA LEU A 45 -20.80 10.18 1.35
C LEU A 45 -20.06 9.84 0.05
N GLY A 46 -18.85 9.31 0.15
CA GLY A 46 -18.02 8.96 -1.00
C GLY A 46 -18.11 7.49 -1.41
N GLN A 47 -19.27 6.99 -1.81
CA GLN A 47 -19.30 5.74 -2.58
C GLN A 47 -18.78 6.04 -3.99
N GLU A 48 -17.49 5.77 -4.23
CA GLU A 48 -16.91 5.84 -5.56
C GLU A 48 -17.56 4.75 -6.44
N ALA A 49 -18.03 5.15 -7.63
CA ALA A 49 -18.48 4.20 -8.64
C ALA A 49 -17.33 3.24 -8.97
N ILE A 50 -17.50 1.95 -8.71
CA ILE A 50 -16.54 0.91 -9.03
C ILE A 50 -16.44 0.83 -10.54
N GLN A 51 -15.29 1.24 -11.12
CA GLN A 51 -15.01 0.96 -12.52
C GLN A 51 -14.85 -0.55 -12.69
N LYS A 52 -15.32 -1.06 -13.85
CA LYS A 52 -15.25 -2.48 -14.19
C LYS A 52 -13.83 -3.01 -13.98
N GLY A 53 -13.66 -4.03 -13.13
CA GLY A 53 -12.35 -4.57 -12.73
C GLY A 53 -11.60 -5.27 -13.87
N TRP A 54 -10.37 -5.62 -13.61
CA TRP A 54 -9.54 -6.47 -14.47
C TRP A 54 -10.02 -7.94 -14.37
N PRO A 55 -9.91 -8.75 -15.44
CA PRO A 55 -10.26 -10.18 -15.39
C PRO A 55 -9.60 -10.91 -14.21
N GLY A 56 -10.40 -11.58 -13.37
CA GLY A 56 -9.96 -12.19 -12.11
C GLY A 56 -9.75 -11.21 -10.95
N LYS A 57 -10.07 -9.92 -11.14
CA LYS A 57 -9.96 -8.82 -10.17
C LYS A 57 -11.18 -7.89 -10.26
N GLU A 58 -12.34 -8.45 -10.53
CA GLU A 58 -13.56 -7.70 -10.82
C GLU A 58 -14.04 -6.84 -9.64
N GLU A 59 -13.72 -7.26 -8.40
CA GLU A 59 -14.07 -6.52 -7.19
C GLU A 59 -13.13 -5.32 -6.92
N LEU A 60 -11.97 -5.25 -7.58
CA LEU A 60 -11.00 -4.19 -7.34
C LEU A 60 -11.35 -2.93 -8.13
N ARG A 61 -11.04 -1.79 -7.54
CA ARG A 61 -11.07 -0.50 -8.24
C ARG A 61 -9.90 -0.41 -9.23
N LEU A 62 -10.20 -0.40 -10.51
CA LEU A 62 -9.21 -0.24 -11.57
C LEU A 62 -8.75 1.22 -11.66
N LEU A 63 -7.45 1.46 -11.58
CA LEU A 63 -6.82 2.78 -11.72
C LEU A 63 -6.12 2.97 -13.06
N GLY A 64 -5.88 1.90 -13.78
CA GLY A 64 -5.28 1.88 -15.11
C GLY A 64 -5.14 0.45 -15.63
N ASP A 65 -5.25 0.30 -16.94
CA ASP A 65 -5.17 -1.00 -17.66
C ASP A 65 -3.82 -1.23 -18.35
N LYS A 66 -3.05 -0.14 -18.62
CA LYS A 66 -1.73 -0.19 -19.25
C LYS A 66 -0.74 0.79 -18.60
N PRO A 67 0.03 0.33 -17.62
CA PRO A 67 0.04 -1.00 -17.00
C PRO A 67 -1.16 -1.19 -16.07
N VAL A 68 -1.61 -2.42 -15.86
CA VAL A 68 -2.72 -2.71 -14.96
C VAL A 68 -2.37 -2.34 -13.52
N ASN A 69 -3.22 -1.50 -12.90
CA ASN A 69 -3.13 -1.08 -11.54
C ASN A 69 -4.54 -1.06 -10.92
N ALA A 70 -4.74 -1.79 -9.85
CA ALA A 70 -6.02 -1.94 -9.19
C ALA A 70 -5.86 -2.10 -7.67
N GLU A 71 -6.77 -1.54 -6.89
CA GLU A 71 -6.77 -1.62 -5.43
C GLU A 71 -8.06 -2.18 -4.87
N ALA A 72 -7.98 -2.80 -3.69
CA ALA A 72 -9.14 -3.20 -2.91
C ALA A 72 -9.79 -1.99 -2.22
N THR A 73 -11.07 -2.11 -1.83
CA THR A 73 -11.64 -1.27 -0.77
C THR A 73 -11.27 -1.84 0.59
N ALA A 74 -11.38 -1.04 1.65
CA ALA A 74 -11.07 -1.51 3.00
C ALA A 74 -11.87 -2.75 3.39
N THR A 75 -13.15 -2.79 3.04
CA THR A 75 -14.06 -3.91 3.35
C THR A 75 -13.72 -5.21 2.63
N LEU A 76 -13.08 -5.14 1.46
CA LEU A 76 -12.61 -6.31 0.73
C LEU A 76 -11.36 -6.96 1.34
N LEU A 77 -10.72 -6.27 2.28
CA LEU A 77 -9.51 -6.73 2.97
C LEU A 77 -9.81 -7.33 4.35
N ASP A 78 -11.05 -7.75 4.62
CA ASP A 78 -11.48 -8.26 5.94
C ASP A 78 -10.96 -9.68 6.26
N ASP A 79 -10.56 -10.43 5.25
CA ASP A 79 -10.04 -11.80 5.43
C ASP A 79 -8.68 -11.81 6.14
N PRO A 80 -8.40 -12.85 6.98
CA PRO A 80 -7.09 -13.03 7.63
C PRO A 80 -5.92 -13.09 6.66
N VAL A 81 -6.13 -13.61 5.48
CA VAL A 81 -5.20 -13.66 4.35
C VAL A 81 -5.95 -13.13 3.14
N THR A 82 -5.42 -12.10 2.49
CA THR A 82 -6.04 -11.49 1.33
C THR A 82 -6.15 -12.51 0.17
N PRO A 83 -7.36 -12.88 -0.27
CA PRO A 83 -7.53 -13.79 -1.41
C PRO A 83 -6.85 -13.25 -2.68
N ASN A 84 -6.36 -14.15 -3.56
CA ASN A 84 -5.63 -13.75 -4.76
C ASN A 84 -6.43 -12.76 -5.63
N HIS A 85 -7.74 -12.94 -5.78
CA HIS A 85 -8.61 -12.07 -6.58
C HIS A 85 -8.84 -10.68 -5.94
N ARG A 86 -8.61 -10.51 -4.62
CA ARG A 86 -8.72 -9.24 -3.88
C ARG A 86 -7.39 -8.58 -3.59
N HIS A 87 -6.27 -9.26 -3.84
CA HIS A 87 -4.97 -8.67 -3.63
C HIS A 87 -4.69 -7.61 -4.71
N PHE A 88 -4.27 -6.41 -4.30
CA PHE A 88 -4.03 -5.28 -5.21
C PHE A 88 -3.00 -5.60 -6.30
N VAL A 89 -3.13 -4.95 -7.44
CA VAL A 89 -2.18 -5.07 -8.55
C VAL A 89 -1.47 -3.73 -8.78
N ARG A 90 -0.14 -3.75 -8.82
CA ARG A 90 0.69 -2.61 -9.19
C ARG A 90 1.78 -3.05 -10.18
N ASN A 91 1.68 -2.57 -11.42
CA ASN A 91 2.66 -2.85 -12.48
C ASN A 91 3.30 -1.56 -12.99
N ASN A 92 4.58 -1.63 -13.35
CA ASN A 92 5.30 -0.56 -14.06
C ASN A 92 5.40 -0.84 -15.55
N GLY A 93 5.48 -2.12 -15.93
CA GLY A 93 5.49 -2.65 -17.29
C GLY A 93 4.27 -3.50 -17.59
N LEU A 94 4.30 -4.16 -18.73
CA LEU A 94 3.26 -5.09 -19.17
C LEU A 94 3.47 -6.45 -18.51
N ILE A 95 2.39 -7.22 -18.36
CA ILE A 95 2.51 -8.61 -17.89
C ILE A 95 3.14 -9.44 -19.01
N PRO A 96 4.22 -10.22 -18.73
CA PRO A 96 4.86 -11.06 -19.75
C PRO A 96 3.92 -12.13 -20.30
N GLU A 97 4.06 -12.47 -21.58
CA GLU A 97 3.27 -13.54 -22.22
C GLU A 97 3.45 -14.89 -21.52
N ARG A 98 4.64 -15.19 -21.06
CA ARG A 98 4.93 -16.38 -20.24
C ARG A 98 4.01 -16.45 -19.01
N ALA A 99 3.87 -15.35 -18.29
CA ALA A 99 3.03 -15.29 -17.12
C ALA A 99 1.54 -15.46 -17.48
N ILE A 100 1.08 -14.86 -18.58
CA ILE A 100 -0.30 -14.98 -19.06
C ILE A 100 -0.59 -16.43 -19.51
N SER A 101 0.35 -17.09 -20.16
CA SER A 101 0.17 -18.47 -20.63
C SER A 101 0.27 -19.52 -19.51
N GLY A 102 0.80 -19.14 -18.34
CA GLY A 102 1.06 -20.06 -17.22
C GLY A 102 2.10 -21.14 -17.49
N LYS A 103 2.93 -20.97 -18.54
CA LYS A 103 3.95 -21.95 -18.95
C LYS A 103 5.33 -21.51 -18.49
N VAL A 104 6.00 -22.32 -17.66
CA VAL A 104 7.38 -22.04 -17.20
C VAL A 104 8.38 -22.11 -18.39
N GLY A 105 8.28 -23.16 -19.23
CA GLY A 105 9.16 -23.34 -20.38
C GLY A 105 10.64 -23.38 -20.01
N ASP A 106 11.45 -22.65 -20.74
CA ASP A 106 12.91 -22.50 -20.57
C ASP A 106 13.31 -21.40 -19.55
N TRP A 107 12.39 -20.98 -18.71
CA TRP A 107 12.68 -19.93 -17.71
C TRP A 107 13.77 -20.36 -16.73
N SER A 108 14.68 -19.43 -16.43
CA SER A 108 15.71 -19.59 -15.39
C SER A 108 15.98 -18.28 -14.68
N LEU A 109 16.47 -18.40 -13.44
CA LEU A 109 16.97 -17.29 -12.62
C LEU A 109 18.49 -17.28 -12.69
N THR A 110 19.08 -16.15 -13.05
CA THR A 110 20.52 -15.91 -12.95
C THR A 110 20.86 -15.14 -11.68
N ILE A 111 21.83 -15.61 -10.92
CA ILE A 111 22.48 -14.88 -9.80
C ILE A 111 23.91 -14.60 -10.24
N ASP A 112 24.29 -13.32 -10.32
CA ASP A 112 25.62 -12.90 -10.77
C ASP A 112 26.10 -11.62 -10.07
N GLY A 113 27.19 -11.05 -10.55
CA GLY A 113 27.82 -9.84 -10.02
C GLY A 113 28.92 -10.17 -9.01
N VAL A 114 28.89 -9.57 -7.83
CA VAL A 114 29.92 -9.72 -6.80
C VAL A 114 29.71 -11.02 -6.00
N VAL A 115 29.85 -12.15 -6.71
CA VAL A 115 29.71 -13.52 -6.21
C VAL A 115 30.90 -14.37 -6.65
N GLU A 116 31.20 -15.43 -5.90
CA GLU A 116 32.27 -16.40 -6.28
C GLU A 116 31.85 -17.20 -7.51
N LYS A 117 30.58 -17.55 -7.63
CA LYS A 117 30.04 -18.38 -8.70
C LYS A 117 28.71 -17.85 -9.22
N THR A 118 28.66 -17.54 -10.51
CA THR A 118 27.38 -17.28 -11.18
C THR A 118 26.53 -18.55 -11.16
N LEU A 119 25.26 -18.41 -10.72
CA LEU A 119 24.28 -19.49 -10.76
C LEU A 119 23.25 -19.22 -11.84
N THR A 120 22.86 -20.28 -12.55
CA THR A 120 21.66 -20.30 -13.41
C THR A 120 20.78 -21.43 -12.89
N LEU A 121 19.60 -21.09 -12.40
CA LEU A 121 18.71 -22.01 -11.68
C LEU A 121 17.36 -22.06 -12.39
N SER A 122 16.91 -23.26 -12.74
CA SER A 122 15.52 -23.49 -13.13
C SER A 122 14.59 -23.36 -11.94
N LEU A 123 13.27 -23.32 -12.17
CA LEU A 123 12.29 -23.35 -11.08
C LEU A 123 12.38 -24.66 -10.27
N GLU A 124 12.72 -25.77 -10.95
CA GLU A 124 12.91 -27.08 -10.34
C GLU A 124 14.17 -27.11 -9.44
N ASP A 125 15.27 -26.47 -9.88
CA ASP A 125 16.47 -26.33 -9.05
C ASP A 125 16.19 -25.53 -7.76
N LEU A 126 15.36 -24.50 -7.84
CA LEU A 126 14.93 -23.73 -6.67
C LEU A 126 14.09 -24.59 -5.73
N LYS A 127 13.13 -25.36 -6.27
CA LYS A 127 12.22 -26.20 -5.47
C LYS A 127 12.93 -27.35 -4.77
N ASN A 128 13.90 -27.97 -5.43
CA ASN A 128 14.55 -29.19 -4.95
C ASN A 128 15.91 -28.92 -4.30
N GLY A 129 16.55 -27.82 -4.66
CA GLY A 129 17.93 -27.50 -4.23
C GLY A 129 18.03 -26.70 -2.94
N PHE A 130 16.91 -26.26 -2.34
CA PHE A 130 16.88 -25.41 -1.15
C PHE A 130 15.73 -25.75 -0.22
N SER A 131 15.88 -25.41 1.07
CA SER A 131 14.82 -25.54 2.06
C SER A 131 13.66 -24.58 1.78
N GLN A 132 12.49 -25.13 1.53
CA GLN A 132 11.29 -24.36 1.24
C GLN A 132 10.72 -23.73 2.52
N GLN A 133 10.18 -22.52 2.37
CA GLN A 133 9.58 -21.72 3.43
C GLN A 133 8.17 -21.31 3.02
N SER A 134 7.28 -21.15 4.00
CA SER A 134 5.96 -20.56 3.81
C SER A 134 5.70 -19.53 4.91
N ALA A 135 5.33 -18.31 4.53
CA ALA A 135 5.02 -17.24 5.47
C ALA A 135 3.88 -16.35 4.95
N ALA A 136 3.07 -15.83 5.88
CA ALA A 136 2.12 -14.77 5.57
C ALA A 136 2.86 -13.43 5.60
N LEU A 137 2.89 -12.70 4.49
CA LEU A 137 3.68 -11.48 4.36
C LEU A 137 2.85 -10.35 3.75
N VAL A 138 2.96 -9.17 4.37
CA VAL A 138 2.35 -7.95 3.83
C VAL A 138 3.20 -7.39 2.69
N ILE A 139 2.55 -7.10 1.58
CA ILE A 139 3.11 -6.26 0.51
C ILE A 139 2.25 -5.01 0.41
N GLU A 140 2.88 -3.84 0.50
CA GLU A 140 2.23 -2.54 0.40
C GLU A 140 2.93 -1.65 -0.62
N CYS A 141 2.15 -0.97 -1.47
CA CYS A 141 2.70 0.07 -2.35
C CYS A 141 3.15 1.27 -1.53
N GLY A 142 4.37 1.76 -1.72
CA GLY A 142 4.86 2.96 -1.03
C GLY A 142 3.99 4.21 -1.23
N GLY A 143 3.15 4.21 -2.28
CA GLY A 143 2.17 5.26 -2.56
C GLY A 143 0.76 4.97 -2.02
N ASN A 144 0.55 3.92 -1.23
CA ASN A 144 -0.74 3.64 -0.61
C ASN A 144 -1.16 4.82 0.27
N GLY A 145 -2.39 5.37 0.05
CA GLY A 145 -2.85 6.61 0.69
C GLY A 145 -2.52 7.89 -0.09
N ARG A 146 -1.94 7.82 -1.32
CA ARG A 146 -1.55 9.01 -2.11
C ARG A 146 -2.70 9.98 -2.35
N ALA A 147 -3.92 9.49 -2.52
CA ALA A 147 -5.10 10.32 -2.72
C ALA A 147 -5.36 11.31 -1.57
N GLY A 148 -4.81 11.05 -0.38
CA GLY A 148 -4.94 11.93 0.80
C GLY A 148 -4.05 13.18 0.77
N TYR A 149 -3.07 13.28 -0.13
CA TYR A 149 -2.20 14.46 -0.21
C TYR A 149 -2.87 15.64 -0.92
N TYR A 150 -2.75 16.82 -0.33
CA TYR A 150 -3.22 18.06 -0.92
C TYR A 150 -2.15 19.17 -0.77
N PRO A 151 -1.75 19.89 -1.83
CA PRO A 151 -2.14 19.70 -3.23
C PRO A 151 -1.90 18.28 -3.76
N LYS A 152 -2.72 17.87 -4.74
CA LYS A 152 -2.59 16.56 -5.37
C LYS A 152 -1.21 16.37 -5.98
N VAL A 153 -0.68 15.16 -5.85
CA VAL A 153 0.61 14.77 -6.41
C VAL A 153 0.42 13.76 -7.55
N GLY A 154 1.42 13.67 -8.43
CA GLY A 154 1.37 12.75 -9.57
C GLY A 154 1.51 11.27 -9.16
N GLY A 155 0.99 10.38 -10.00
CA GLY A 155 1.00 8.93 -9.84
C GLY A 155 -0.38 8.35 -9.57
N ASN A 156 -0.48 7.03 -9.40
CA ASN A 156 -1.76 6.38 -9.13
C ASN A 156 -2.36 6.92 -7.82
N PRO A 157 -3.61 7.40 -7.84
CA PRO A 157 -4.27 7.99 -6.68
C PRO A 157 -4.84 6.91 -5.76
N TRP A 158 -3.94 6.05 -5.25
CA TRP A 158 -4.29 5.01 -4.28
C TRP A 158 -5.01 5.61 -3.09
N THR A 159 -6.12 4.98 -2.68
CA THR A 159 -6.76 5.25 -1.39
C THR A 159 -6.05 4.47 -0.29
N LEU A 160 -6.63 3.39 0.23
CA LEU A 160 -6.03 2.59 1.31
C LEU A 160 -5.78 1.14 0.91
N GLY A 161 -6.25 0.72 -0.25
CA GLY A 161 -6.31 -0.69 -0.65
C GLY A 161 -5.12 -1.18 -1.47
N ALA A 162 -4.07 -0.37 -1.64
CA ALA A 162 -2.85 -0.83 -2.29
C ALA A 162 -1.94 -1.62 -1.33
N VAL A 163 -2.52 -2.56 -0.60
CA VAL A 163 -1.92 -3.45 0.40
C VAL A 163 -2.61 -4.81 0.37
N GLY A 164 -1.91 -5.84 0.79
CA GLY A 164 -2.48 -7.16 1.03
C GLY A 164 -1.49 -8.04 1.78
N CYS A 165 -2.00 -8.97 2.58
CA CYS A 165 -1.23 -10.01 3.24
C CYS A 165 -1.57 -11.35 2.59
N ALA A 166 -0.59 -12.03 2.01
CA ALA A 166 -0.80 -13.32 1.39
C ALA A 166 0.20 -14.35 1.94
N ARG A 167 -0.17 -15.62 1.88
CA ARG A 167 0.74 -16.73 2.23
C ARG A 167 1.59 -17.05 1.01
N TYR A 168 2.88 -16.75 1.10
CA TYR A 168 3.85 -17.02 0.06
C TYR A 168 4.64 -18.28 0.38
N ARG A 169 4.94 -19.11 -0.66
CA ARG A 169 5.83 -20.26 -0.56
C ARG A 169 6.96 -20.14 -1.56
N GLY A 170 8.17 -20.42 -1.08
CA GLY A 170 9.39 -20.33 -1.87
C GLY A 170 10.63 -20.72 -1.08
N VAL A 171 11.75 -20.11 -1.36
CA VAL A 171 13.03 -20.29 -0.67
C VAL A 171 13.55 -18.95 -0.17
N ARG A 172 14.35 -18.98 0.88
CA ARG A 172 15.02 -17.76 1.36
C ARG A 172 16.03 -17.29 0.33
N LEU A 173 16.00 -16.00 0.02
CA LEU A 173 17.00 -15.44 -0.90
C LEU A 173 18.42 -15.64 -0.38
N ARG A 174 18.65 -15.50 0.93
CA ARG A 174 19.95 -15.70 1.56
C ARG A 174 20.56 -17.09 1.27
N ASP A 175 19.73 -18.14 1.21
CA ASP A 175 20.22 -19.49 0.97
C ASP A 175 20.74 -19.63 -0.47
N VAL A 176 20.08 -18.97 -1.44
CA VAL A 176 20.50 -18.90 -2.83
C VAL A 176 21.77 -18.05 -2.98
N LEU A 177 21.84 -16.90 -2.30
CA LEU A 177 23.01 -16.03 -2.28
C LEU A 177 24.22 -16.70 -1.64
N ASN A 178 24.04 -17.43 -0.54
CA ASN A 178 25.10 -18.21 0.11
C ASN A 178 25.65 -19.30 -0.84
N LYS A 179 24.78 -19.96 -1.62
CA LYS A 179 25.22 -20.94 -2.63
C LYS A 179 26.03 -20.31 -3.77
N ALA A 180 25.75 -19.04 -4.10
CA ALA A 180 26.53 -18.29 -5.09
C ALA A 180 27.87 -17.80 -4.51
N GLY A 181 28.03 -17.74 -3.20
CA GLY A 181 29.21 -17.20 -2.51
C GLY A 181 29.29 -15.68 -2.65
N VAL A 182 28.46 -14.95 -1.86
CA VAL A 182 28.49 -13.49 -1.86
C VAL A 182 29.82 -12.98 -1.30
N ASN A 183 30.54 -12.15 -2.07
CA ASN A 183 31.80 -11.57 -1.62
C ASN A 183 31.60 -10.50 -0.55
N SER A 184 32.57 -10.28 0.31
CA SER A 184 32.53 -9.32 1.41
C SER A 184 32.37 -7.86 0.95
N SER A 185 32.69 -7.54 -0.30
CA SER A 185 32.48 -6.22 -0.91
C SER A 185 31.05 -5.97 -1.34
N ALA A 186 30.15 -6.96 -1.27
CA ALA A 186 28.76 -6.80 -1.64
C ALA A 186 28.00 -5.89 -0.67
N VAL A 187 27.35 -4.87 -1.17
CA VAL A 187 26.55 -3.90 -0.39
C VAL A 187 25.08 -3.88 -0.77
N TYR A 188 24.72 -4.37 -1.96
CA TYR A 188 23.38 -4.27 -2.50
C TYR A 188 23.03 -5.44 -3.43
N ILE A 189 21.75 -5.74 -3.59
CA ILE A 189 21.26 -6.57 -4.68
C ILE A 189 20.37 -5.75 -5.63
N ALA A 190 20.38 -6.12 -6.90
CA ALA A 190 19.44 -5.59 -7.89
C ALA A 190 18.63 -6.73 -8.51
N TYR A 191 17.34 -6.54 -8.74
CA TYR A 191 16.54 -7.49 -9.50
C TYR A 191 16.21 -6.97 -10.89
N TYR A 192 16.04 -7.88 -11.84
CA TYR A 192 15.56 -7.62 -13.19
C TYR A 192 14.42 -8.59 -13.51
N GLY A 193 13.30 -8.02 -13.95
CA GLY A 193 12.12 -8.78 -14.35
C GLY A 193 12.08 -9.04 -15.85
N GLU A 194 11.16 -9.91 -16.27
CA GLU A 194 10.88 -10.21 -17.68
C GLU A 194 9.79 -9.27 -18.27
N ASP A 195 9.23 -8.36 -17.44
CA ASP A 195 8.15 -7.49 -17.85
C ASP A 195 8.56 -6.51 -18.96
N PRO A 196 7.84 -6.49 -20.10
CA PRO A 196 8.14 -5.56 -21.17
C PRO A 196 7.89 -4.12 -20.75
N HIS A 197 8.79 -3.20 -21.13
CA HIS A 197 8.54 -1.77 -21.01
C HIS A 197 7.31 -1.35 -21.85
N LEU A 198 6.61 -0.30 -21.45
CA LEU A 198 5.42 0.18 -22.17
C LEU A 198 5.71 0.57 -23.62
N SER A 199 6.94 1.04 -23.93
CA SER A 199 7.39 1.30 -25.29
C SER A 199 7.76 0.03 -26.08
N ARG A 200 7.83 -1.13 -25.42
CA ARG A 200 8.27 -2.41 -25.98
C ARG A 200 9.70 -2.39 -26.58
N GLU A 201 10.51 -1.39 -26.22
CA GLU A 201 11.92 -1.33 -26.63
C GLU A 201 12.72 -2.49 -26.01
N PRO A 202 13.45 -3.28 -26.80
CA PRO A 202 14.29 -4.36 -26.30
C PRO A 202 15.36 -3.83 -25.31
N GLY A 203 15.57 -4.57 -24.21
CA GLY A 203 16.58 -4.22 -23.20
C GLY A 203 16.20 -3.08 -22.25
N LYS A 204 15.04 -2.44 -22.44
CA LYS A 204 14.54 -1.39 -21.57
C LYS A 204 13.65 -1.97 -20.48
N TYR A 205 14.09 -1.87 -19.24
CA TYR A 205 13.33 -2.32 -18.09
C TYR A 205 12.37 -1.22 -17.58
N PRO A 206 11.10 -1.53 -17.30
CA PRO A 206 10.17 -0.55 -16.74
C PRO A 206 10.51 -0.20 -15.28
N ILE A 207 11.11 -1.14 -14.58
CA ILE A 207 11.61 -1.03 -13.22
C ILE A 207 12.72 -2.07 -12.98
N SER A 208 13.75 -1.63 -12.27
CA SER A 208 14.77 -2.51 -11.68
C SER A 208 15.15 -1.88 -10.35
N ARG A 209 14.75 -2.51 -9.26
CA ARG A 209 15.08 -2.03 -7.92
C ARG A 209 15.89 -3.08 -7.18
N GLY A 210 16.23 -2.79 -5.95
CA GLY A 210 16.97 -3.70 -5.09
C GLY A 210 16.84 -3.27 -3.63
N VAL A 211 17.60 -3.96 -2.80
CA VAL A 211 17.70 -3.71 -1.36
C VAL A 211 19.15 -3.89 -0.92
N PRO A 212 19.58 -3.28 0.21
CA PRO A 212 20.87 -3.55 0.82
C PRO A 212 21.05 -5.04 1.07
N ILE A 213 22.32 -5.46 1.11
CA ILE A 213 22.67 -6.88 1.29
C ILE A 213 22.11 -7.44 2.61
N GLU A 214 22.05 -6.64 3.68
CA GLU A 214 21.48 -7.02 4.96
C GLU A 214 19.99 -7.36 4.82
N LYS A 215 19.23 -6.58 4.04
CA LYS A 215 17.82 -6.88 3.77
C LYS A 215 17.65 -8.07 2.83
N ALA A 216 18.56 -8.28 1.88
CA ALA A 216 18.56 -9.46 1.04
C ALA A 216 18.81 -10.75 1.84
N MET A 217 19.62 -10.66 2.90
CA MET A 217 19.96 -11.76 3.83
C MET A 217 18.94 -11.96 4.95
N ASP A 218 17.91 -11.10 5.07
CA ASP A 218 16.81 -11.25 6.03
C ASP A 218 16.10 -12.59 5.78
N GLU A 219 15.78 -13.31 6.87
CA GLU A 219 15.18 -14.65 6.78
C GLU A 219 13.79 -14.68 6.12
N HIS A 220 13.08 -13.54 6.07
CA HIS A 220 11.77 -13.40 5.45
C HIS A 220 11.85 -12.81 4.03
N THR A 221 13.05 -12.48 3.53
CA THR A 221 13.23 -12.11 2.13
C THR A 221 13.26 -13.38 1.28
N LEU A 222 12.21 -13.58 0.48
CA LEU A 222 11.94 -14.85 -0.20
C LEU A 222 11.92 -14.71 -1.72
N LEU A 223 12.37 -15.75 -2.40
CA LEU A 223 12.07 -16.06 -3.80
C LEU A 223 10.88 -17.03 -3.81
N VAL A 224 9.71 -16.59 -4.30
CA VAL A 224 8.47 -17.32 -4.16
C VAL A 224 7.87 -17.69 -5.52
N TRP A 225 7.19 -18.84 -5.58
CA TRP A 225 6.49 -19.36 -6.77
C TRP A 225 5.01 -19.70 -6.49
N GLU A 226 4.58 -19.65 -5.23
CA GLU A 226 3.18 -19.85 -4.84
C GLU A 226 2.67 -18.66 -4.01
N MET A 227 1.39 -18.39 -4.14
CA MET A 227 0.63 -17.41 -3.38
C MET A 227 -0.70 -18.02 -2.97
N ASN A 228 -0.96 -18.11 -1.66
CA ASN A 228 -2.17 -18.70 -1.07
C ASN A 228 -2.44 -20.17 -1.49
N GLY A 229 -1.39 -20.97 -1.67
CA GLY A 229 -1.49 -22.37 -2.03
C GLY A 229 -1.64 -22.66 -3.52
N GLU A 230 -1.61 -21.64 -4.35
CA GLU A 230 -1.68 -21.74 -5.82
C GLU A 230 -0.39 -21.19 -6.45
N ALA A 231 -0.13 -21.53 -7.71
CA ALA A 231 0.92 -20.88 -8.48
C ALA A 231 0.68 -19.36 -8.50
N LEU A 232 1.74 -18.57 -8.51
CA LEU A 232 1.60 -17.11 -8.60
C LEU A 232 0.67 -16.73 -9.77
N PRO A 233 -0.36 -15.90 -9.55
CA PRO A 233 -1.12 -15.32 -10.65
C PRO A 233 -0.21 -14.51 -11.59
N ALA A 234 -0.58 -14.41 -12.87
CA ALA A 234 0.20 -13.73 -13.90
C ALA A 234 0.59 -12.30 -13.48
N GLU A 235 -0.38 -11.53 -12.96
CA GLU A 235 -0.19 -10.14 -12.52
C GLU A 235 0.60 -10.03 -11.22
N HIS A 236 0.80 -11.14 -10.50
CA HIS A 236 1.56 -11.19 -9.24
C HIS A 236 2.98 -11.73 -9.40
N GLY A 237 3.40 -12.13 -10.62
CA GLY A 237 4.81 -12.38 -10.92
C GLY A 237 5.19 -13.80 -11.29
N PHE A 238 4.25 -14.64 -11.81
CA PHE A 238 4.57 -15.98 -12.33
C PHE A 238 5.73 -15.94 -13.34
N PRO A 239 6.71 -16.88 -13.30
CA PRO A 239 6.78 -18.03 -12.41
C PRO A 239 7.49 -17.77 -11.08
N LEU A 240 8.24 -16.66 -10.93
CA LEU A 240 9.01 -16.34 -9.74
C LEU A 240 8.89 -14.85 -9.36
N ARG A 241 8.73 -14.61 -8.07
CA ARG A 241 8.70 -13.28 -7.47
C ARG A 241 9.70 -13.18 -6.32
N LEU A 242 10.34 -12.01 -6.19
CA LEU A 242 11.02 -11.60 -4.98
C LEU A 242 10.00 -10.97 -4.01
N VAL A 243 10.05 -11.31 -2.74
CA VAL A 243 9.29 -10.67 -1.67
C VAL A 243 10.25 -10.14 -0.61
N CYS A 244 10.28 -8.80 -0.44
CA CYS A 244 11.03 -8.10 0.59
C CYS A 244 10.02 -7.47 1.57
N PRO A 245 9.55 -8.20 2.59
CA PRO A 245 8.50 -7.72 3.46
C PRO A 245 8.97 -6.56 4.33
N GLY A 246 8.03 -5.69 4.73
CA GLY A 246 8.32 -4.48 5.51
C GLY A 246 8.90 -3.32 4.69
N TRP A 247 9.28 -3.56 3.43
CA TRP A 247 9.76 -2.57 2.48
C TRP A 247 8.68 -2.23 1.43
N PRO A 248 8.81 -1.09 0.70
CA PRO A 248 7.85 -0.75 -0.34
C PRO A 248 7.67 -1.89 -1.33
N GLY A 249 6.43 -2.19 -1.75
CA GLY A 249 6.13 -3.28 -2.69
C GLY A 249 6.91 -3.24 -4.01
N SER A 250 7.54 -2.09 -4.32
CA SER A 250 8.44 -1.95 -5.47
C SER A 250 9.76 -2.71 -5.32
N THR A 251 10.18 -3.06 -4.10
CA THR A 251 11.36 -3.90 -3.85
C THR A 251 11.02 -5.39 -3.96
N SER A 252 9.73 -5.74 -3.91
CA SER A 252 9.22 -7.09 -4.13
C SER A 252 8.99 -7.33 -5.62
N GLY A 253 10.10 -7.52 -6.36
CA GLY A 253 10.12 -7.65 -7.81
C GLY A 253 9.30 -8.83 -8.33
N LYS A 254 8.68 -8.67 -9.52
CA LYS A 254 7.87 -9.69 -10.20
C LYS A 254 8.56 -10.20 -11.45
N TRP A 255 8.18 -11.42 -11.88
CA TRP A 255 8.71 -12.03 -13.12
C TRP A 255 10.23 -12.06 -13.16
N ILE A 256 10.87 -12.34 -12.00
CA ILE A 256 12.32 -12.22 -11.82
C ILE A 256 13.06 -13.19 -12.74
N LYS A 257 14.04 -12.65 -13.46
CA LYS A 257 14.98 -13.45 -14.28
C LYS A 257 16.43 -13.33 -13.83
N ARG A 258 16.79 -12.25 -13.13
CA ARG A 258 18.16 -12.03 -12.68
C ARG A 258 18.16 -11.28 -11.35
N ILE A 259 19.05 -11.69 -10.47
CA ILE A 259 19.47 -10.93 -9.29
C ILE A 259 20.97 -10.69 -9.42
N GLN A 260 21.37 -9.44 -9.43
CA GLN A 260 22.77 -9.02 -9.49
C GLN A 260 23.21 -8.55 -8.11
N VAL A 261 24.24 -9.18 -7.56
CA VAL A 261 24.92 -8.71 -6.35
C VAL A 261 25.88 -7.59 -6.71
N ARG A 262 25.86 -6.50 -5.96
CA ARG A 262 26.61 -5.28 -6.30
C ARG A 262 27.45 -4.79 -5.12
N ASP A 263 28.59 -4.17 -5.43
CA ASP A 263 29.48 -3.46 -4.51
C ASP A 263 29.13 -1.98 -4.33
N GLN A 264 28.00 -1.56 -4.89
CA GLN A 264 27.46 -0.20 -4.78
C GLN A 264 25.93 -0.24 -4.80
N ILE A 265 25.29 0.84 -4.33
CA ILE A 265 23.84 1.01 -4.44
C ILE A 265 23.41 0.87 -5.88
N HIS A 266 22.30 0.15 -6.11
CA HIS A 266 21.76 -0.04 -7.45
C HIS A 266 21.33 1.29 -8.09
N ASP A 267 21.66 1.43 -9.39
CA ASP A 267 21.43 2.64 -10.20
C ASP A 267 20.49 2.42 -11.40
N GLY A 268 19.78 1.30 -11.42
CA GLY A 268 18.85 0.94 -12.49
C GLY A 268 17.57 1.78 -12.52
N PRO A 269 16.66 1.49 -13.48
CA PRO A 269 15.41 2.21 -13.64
C PRO A 269 14.59 2.25 -12.34
N LYS A 270 14.19 3.45 -11.91
CA LYS A 270 13.48 3.73 -10.64
C LYS A 270 14.33 3.60 -9.36
N MET A 271 15.65 3.48 -9.48
CA MET A 271 16.58 3.63 -8.36
C MET A 271 17.21 5.02 -8.33
N THR A 272 17.42 5.62 -9.49
CA THR A 272 17.85 7.01 -9.65
C THR A 272 16.65 7.93 -9.81
N GLY A 273 16.88 9.24 -9.68
CA GLY A 273 15.83 10.24 -9.73
C GLY A 273 14.99 10.29 -8.46
N THR A 274 13.80 10.81 -8.56
CA THR A 274 12.89 11.03 -7.41
C THR A 274 11.89 9.89 -7.19
N SER A 275 11.96 8.80 -7.98
CA SER A 275 11.02 7.68 -7.87
C SER A 275 11.34 6.82 -6.65
N TYR A 276 10.30 6.48 -5.85
CA TYR A 276 10.42 5.70 -4.61
C TYR A 276 11.42 6.31 -3.60
N ARG A 277 11.42 7.65 -3.58
CA ARG A 277 12.20 8.46 -2.65
C ARG A 277 11.31 9.51 -2.01
N VAL A 278 11.68 9.95 -0.82
CA VAL A 278 11.05 11.04 -0.09
C VAL A 278 12.06 12.14 0.18
N PRO A 279 11.62 13.40 0.33
CA PRO A 279 12.52 14.46 0.77
C PRO A 279 13.17 14.14 2.11
N LYS A 280 14.46 14.44 2.27
CA LYS A 280 15.22 14.31 3.52
C LYS A 280 14.71 15.22 4.64
N HIS A 281 14.02 16.31 4.27
CA HIS A 281 13.52 17.32 5.18
C HIS A 281 12.05 17.64 4.87
N PRO A 282 11.27 18.08 5.86
CA PRO A 282 9.90 18.56 5.62
C PRO A 282 9.87 19.67 4.57
N VAL A 283 8.91 19.61 3.65
CA VAL A 283 8.73 20.54 2.55
C VAL A 283 7.32 21.12 2.59
N ALA A 284 7.17 22.38 2.17
CA ALA A 284 5.85 22.99 2.07
C ALA A 284 5.03 22.37 0.93
N PRO A 285 3.70 22.29 1.07
CA PRO A 285 2.84 21.76 0.03
C PRO A 285 2.99 22.53 -1.30
N GLY A 286 3.35 21.79 -2.36
CA GLY A 286 3.55 22.36 -3.70
C GLY A 286 4.98 22.75 -4.03
N ASP A 287 5.92 22.69 -3.09
CA ASP A 287 7.31 23.05 -3.33
C ASP A 287 8.01 22.11 -4.31
N LYS A 288 9.01 22.67 -5.00
CA LYS A 288 9.96 21.91 -5.82
C LYS A 288 11.13 21.50 -4.93
N VAL A 289 11.46 20.22 -4.94
CA VAL A 289 12.57 19.65 -4.19
C VAL A 289 13.65 19.19 -5.16
N PRO A 290 14.91 19.63 -5.02
CA PRO A 290 16.05 19.14 -5.79
C PRO A 290 16.21 17.62 -5.65
N GLU A 291 16.73 16.94 -6.67
CA GLU A 291 16.87 15.47 -6.67
C GLU A 291 17.81 14.96 -5.56
N GLU A 292 18.87 15.71 -5.29
CA GLU A 292 19.87 15.41 -4.26
C GLU A 292 19.30 15.46 -2.83
N ASP A 293 18.16 16.13 -2.63
CA ASP A 293 17.49 16.22 -1.34
C ASP A 293 16.47 15.10 -1.11
N PHE A 294 16.48 14.07 -1.96
CA PHE A 294 15.68 12.88 -1.76
C PHE A 294 16.50 11.71 -1.22
N GLU A 295 15.91 10.93 -0.36
CA GLU A 295 16.42 9.66 0.13
C GLU A 295 15.57 8.46 -0.32
N ILE A 296 16.19 7.28 -0.40
CA ILE A 296 15.51 6.04 -0.79
C ILE A 296 14.56 5.63 0.33
N ILE A 297 13.32 5.28 -0.04
CA ILE A 297 12.39 4.67 0.90
C ILE A 297 12.84 3.25 1.17
N GLU A 298 13.12 2.95 2.41
CA GLU A 298 13.51 1.63 2.91
C GLU A 298 12.36 0.97 3.65
N THR A 299 12.13 1.32 4.88
CA THR A 299 11.09 0.72 5.72
C THR A 299 9.75 1.43 5.59
N MET A 300 8.67 0.67 5.51
CA MET A 300 7.30 1.22 5.55
C MET A 300 6.89 1.58 6.97
N PRO A 301 6.21 2.72 7.20
CA PRO A 301 5.73 3.10 8.52
C PRO A 301 4.60 2.17 9.01
N VAL A 302 4.34 2.21 10.32
CA VAL A 302 3.19 1.53 10.91
C VAL A 302 1.89 2.05 10.34
N LYS A 303 0.95 1.12 10.07
CA LYS A 303 -0.40 1.42 9.54
C LYS A 303 -1.45 0.48 10.10
N SER A 304 -2.69 0.95 10.03
CA SER A 304 -3.87 0.14 10.26
C SER A 304 -4.95 0.43 9.24
N ILE A 305 -5.84 -0.51 9.05
CA ILE A 305 -7.05 -0.40 8.25
C ILE A 305 -8.23 -0.97 9.03
N MET A 306 -9.33 -0.28 9.05
CA MET A 306 -10.61 -0.77 9.57
C MET A 306 -11.36 -1.41 8.41
N THR A 307 -11.65 -2.70 8.53
CA THR A 307 -12.29 -3.48 7.46
C THR A 307 -13.77 -3.68 7.71
N HIS A 308 -14.20 -3.55 8.97
CA HIS A 308 -15.59 -3.62 9.36
C HIS A 308 -15.89 -2.65 10.52
N PRO A 309 -17.01 -1.90 10.43
CA PRO A 309 -17.93 -1.79 9.29
C PRO A 309 -17.35 -0.96 8.14
N GLY A 310 -18.01 -0.98 7.00
CA GLY A 310 -17.74 -0.04 5.91
C GLY A 310 -18.15 1.38 6.33
N SER A 311 -17.42 2.39 5.79
CA SER A 311 -17.81 3.80 5.99
C SER A 311 -19.19 4.07 5.38
N GLY A 312 -20.04 4.80 6.10
CA GLY A 312 -21.43 5.10 5.71
C GLY A 312 -22.47 4.10 6.22
N SER A 313 -22.07 3.10 7.01
CA SER A 313 -22.99 2.11 7.57
C SER A 313 -23.88 2.73 8.67
N GLU A 314 -25.12 2.23 8.78
CA GLU A 314 -26.06 2.58 9.83
C GLU A 314 -26.27 1.40 10.78
N PHE A 315 -26.41 1.69 12.09
CA PHE A 315 -26.60 0.70 13.14
C PHE A 315 -27.68 1.16 14.12
N PRO A 316 -28.41 0.23 14.78
CA PRO A 316 -29.37 0.61 15.80
C PRO A 316 -28.64 1.15 17.03
N PHE A 317 -29.10 2.30 17.55
CA PHE A 317 -28.63 2.84 18.83
C PHE A 317 -28.94 1.87 20.00
N GLY A 318 -28.13 1.90 21.04
CA GLY A 318 -28.28 1.03 22.22
C GLY A 318 -27.75 -0.38 22.05
N LYS A 319 -27.04 -0.67 20.94
CA LYS A 319 -26.28 -1.91 20.76
C LYS A 319 -24.80 -1.58 20.59
N PRO A 320 -23.89 -2.43 21.13
CA PRO A 320 -22.46 -2.24 20.93
C PRO A 320 -22.09 -2.25 19.44
N LEU A 321 -21.27 -1.29 19.03
CA LEU A 321 -20.72 -1.21 17.68
C LEU A 321 -19.45 -2.07 17.59
N ALA A 322 -19.54 -3.17 16.87
CA ALA A 322 -18.38 -4.04 16.62
C ALA A 322 -17.50 -3.47 15.50
N LEU A 323 -16.20 -3.32 15.78
CA LEU A 323 -15.19 -2.82 14.86
C LEU A 323 -14.06 -3.84 14.75
N ARG A 324 -13.49 -4.00 13.56
CA ARG A 324 -12.30 -4.84 13.34
C ARG A 324 -11.50 -4.40 12.13
N GLY A 325 -10.28 -4.92 12.06
CA GLY A 325 -9.39 -4.66 10.95
C GLY A 325 -8.02 -5.28 11.13
N HIS A 326 -7.06 -4.72 10.41
CA HIS A 326 -5.67 -5.17 10.43
C HIS A 326 -4.72 -4.03 10.73
N ALA A 327 -3.56 -4.36 11.30
CA ALA A 327 -2.47 -3.44 11.51
C ALA A 327 -1.13 -4.11 11.15
N TRP A 328 -0.17 -3.35 10.64
CA TRP A 328 1.15 -3.84 10.22
C TRP A 328 2.21 -2.76 10.36
N SER A 329 3.46 -3.18 10.42
CA SER A 329 4.63 -2.30 10.45
C SER A 329 5.76 -2.87 9.59
N GLY A 330 6.49 -2.00 8.92
CA GLY A 330 7.69 -2.37 8.18
C GLY A 330 8.86 -2.80 9.06
N ASN A 331 8.87 -2.42 10.33
CA ASN A 331 9.93 -2.76 11.30
C ASN A 331 9.62 -4.03 12.11
N GLY A 332 8.45 -4.64 11.92
CA GLY A 332 8.04 -5.83 12.66
C GLY A 332 6.62 -5.71 13.18
N ASP A 333 6.40 -5.99 14.46
CA ASP A 333 5.08 -6.12 15.03
C ASP A 333 4.47 -4.77 15.41
N VAL A 334 3.14 -4.72 15.42
CA VAL A 334 2.36 -3.65 16.03
C VAL A 334 2.21 -3.96 17.51
N ALA A 335 2.50 -2.98 18.37
CA ALA A 335 2.42 -3.13 19.82
C ALA A 335 1.04 -2.77 20.39
N ARG A 336 0.30 -1.87 19.71
CA ARG A 336 -0.94 -1.35 20.23
C ARG A 336 -1.88 -0.86 19.13
N MET A 337 -3.18 -1.07 19.35
CA MET A 337 -4.27 -0.49 18.56
C MET A 337 -5.19 0.34 19.45
N ASP A 338 -5.48 1.56 19.02
CA ASP A 338 -6.37 2.48 19.71
C ASP A 338 -7.48 2.97 18.77
N ILE A 339 -8.70 3.08 19.31
CA ILE A 339 -9.87 3.56 18.60
C ILE A 339 -10.41 4.80 19.31
N SER A 340 -10.75 5.83 18.53
CA SER A 340 -11.43 7.04 19.04
C SER A 340 -12.70 7.28 18.24
N TYR A 341 -13.75 7.77 18.91
CA TYR A 341 -15.01 8.22 18.31
C TYR A 341 -15.30 9.69 18.60
N ASP A 342 -14.35 10.40 19.21
CA ASP A 342 -14.44 11.78 19.64
C ASP A 342 -13.26 12.65 19.14
N PHE A 343 -12.82 12.37 17.90
CA PHE A 343 -11.73 13.08 17.22
C PHE A 343 -10.40 13.05 17.97
N GLY A 344 -10.14 11.96 18.69
CA GLY A 344 -8.88 11.74 19.40
C GLY A 344 -8.83 12.35 20.80
N ALA A 345 -9.96 12.87 21.34
CA ALA A 345 -10.03 13.35 22.71
C ALA A 345 -9.83 12.21 23.72
N THR A 346 -10.43 11.05 23.44
CA THR A 346 -10.21 9.81 24.18
C THR A 346 -9.86 8.65 23.25
N TRP A 347 -9.14 7.66 23.79
CA TRP A 347 -8.70 6.48 23.04
C TRP A 347 -9.02 5.21 23.82
N HIS A 348 -9.66 4.28 23.14
CA HIS A 348 -10.03 2.97 23.65
C HIS A 348 -9.11 1.94 23.03
N GLN A 349 -8.40 1.18 23.87
CA GLN A 349 -7.50 0.14 23.40
C GLN A 349 -8.30 -1.05 22.85
N ALA A 350 -8.02 -1.44 21.61
CA ALA A 350 -8.58 -2.61 20.97
C ALA A 350 -7.77 -3.87 21.33
N GLU A 351 -8.42 -5.04 21.25
CA GLU A 351 -7.73 -6.32 21.25
C GLU A 351 -6.89 -6.45 19.98
N LEU A 352 -5.63 -6.82 20.14
CA LEU A 352 -4.68 -7.03 19.06
C LEU A 352 -4.14 -8.45 19.12
N ALA A 353 -4.40 -9.24 18.08
CA ALA A 353 -3.89 -10.58 17.96
C ALA A 353 -2.37 -10.60 17.75
N ALA A 354 -1.70 -11.64 18.25
CA ALA A 354 -0.30 -11.87 17.90
C ALA A 354 -0.17 -12.14 16.39
N PRO A 355 0.92 -11.67 15.73
CA PRO A 355 1.14 -11.97 14.32
C PRO A 355 1.43 -13.47 14.14
N VAL A 356 0.93 -14.05 13.04
CA VAL A 356 1.20 -15.48 12.71
C VAL A 356 2.68 -15.72 12.37
N ASN A 357 3.38 -14.69 11.94
CA ASN A 357 4.84 -14.59 11.78
C ASN A 357 5.23 -13.13 11.57
N LYS A 358 6.52 -12.80 11.72
CA LYS A 358 7.05 -11.45 11.45
C LYS A 358 6.64 -10.98 10.05
N TYR A 359 6.26 -9.71 9.93
CA TYR A 359 5.76 -9.06 8.71
C TYR A 359 4.39 -9.53 8.19
N ALA A 360 3.68 -10.39 8.92
CA ALA A 360 2.24 -10.55 8.74
C ALA A 360 1.51 -9.36 9.34
N TRP A 361 0.34 -9.03 8.83
CA TRP A 361 -0.52 -8.12 9.55
C TRP A 361 -1.14 -8.79 10.79
N GLN A 362 -1.52 -7.97 11.79
CA GLN A 362 -2.16 -8.41 13.02
C GLN A 362 -3.62 -7.99 12.99
N HIS A 363 -4.50 -8.92 13.33
CA HIS A 363 -5.92 -8.65 13.45
C HIS A 363 -6.19 -7.89 14.73
N TRP A 364 -7.09 -6.93 14.68
CA TRP A 364 -7.60 -6.25 15.86
C TRP A 364 -9.13 -6.19 15.83
N ASN A 365 -9.74 -6.12 17.01
CA ASN A 365 -11.16 -5.94 17.19
C ASN A 365 -11.47 -5.16 18.48
N ILE A 366 -12.63 -4.51 18.48
CA ILE A 366 -13.19 -3.85 19.65
C ILE A 366 -14.70 -3.72 19.49
N SER A 367 -15.41 -3.69 20.62
CA SER A 367 -16.84 -3.38 20.68
C SER A 367 -17.01 -2.10 21.51
N LEU A 368 -17.70 -1.09 21.01
CA LEU A 368 -17.87 0.20 21.64
C LEU A 368 -19.35 0.49 21.91
N ASP A 369 -19.66 0.92 23.13
CA ASP A 369 -20.93 1.52 23.48
C ASP A 369 -20.84 3.02 23.24
N LEU A 370 -21.54 3.51 22.20
CA LEU A 370 -21.55 4.92 21.87
C LEU A 370 -22.68 5.65 22.65
N PRO A 371 -22.42 6.87 23.16
CA PRO A 371 -23.26 7.47 24.18
C PRO A 371 -24.63 7.95 23.67
N GLU A 372 -24.76 8.29 22.38
CA GLU A 372 -25.97 8.90 21.82
C GLU A 372 -26.24 8.39 20.41
N ALA A 373 -27.48 8.47 19.95
CA ALA A 373 -27.81 8.31 18.54
C ALA A 373 -27.24 9.47 17.73
N GLY A 374 -26.76 9.19 16.51
CA GLY A 374 -26.21 10.24 15.67
C GLY A 374 -25.05 9.79 14.78
N TYR A 375 -24.32 10.76 14.27
CA TYR A 375 -23.18 10.58 13.37
C TYR A 375 -21.87 10.56 14.16
N TYR A 376 -21.02 9.56 13.86
CA TYR A 376 -19.70 9.41 14.44
C TYR A 376 -18.64 9.22 13.35
N GLU A 377 -17.48 9.84 13.53
CA GLU A 377 -16.25 9.46 12.86
C GLU A 377 -15.40 8.60 13.79
N ILE A 378 -15.15 7.37 13.37
CA ILE A 378 -14.34 6.41 14.12
C ILE A 378 -12.92 6.41 13.56
N TRP A 379 -11.94 6.59 14.42
CA TRP A 379 -10.52 6.66 14.08
C TRP A 379 -9.79 5.45 14.64
N ALA A 380 -8.95 4.81 13.80
CA ALA A 380 -8.13 3.67 14.18
C ALA A 380 -6.65 4.03 14.06
N ARG A 381 -5.91 3.89 15.16
CA ARG A 381 -4.49 4.26 15.26
C ARG A 381 -3.65 3.08 15.76
N ALA A 382 -2.70 2.61 14.95
CA ALA A 382 -1.69 1.65 15.33
C ALA A 382 -0.43 2.34 15.89
N THR A 383 0.21 1.69 16.85
CA THR A 383 1.54 2.03 17.37
C THR A 383 2.44 0.81 17.23
N ASP A 384 3.65 0.98 16.68
CA ASP A 384 4.61 -0.12 16.51
C ASP A 384 5.41 -0.43 17.78
N GLY A 385 6.24 -1.48 17.73
CA GLY A 385 7.08 -1.92 18.84
C GLY A 385 8.14 -0.91 19.28
N GLU A 386 8.43 0.11 18.48
CA GLU A 386 9.34 1.21 18.79
C GLU A 386 8.60 2.45 19.36
N GLY A 387 7.29 2.35 19.56
CA GLY A 387 6.46 3.43 20.11
C GLY A 387 6.04 4.49 19.10
N ARG A 388 6.27 4.29 17.80
CA ARG A 388 5.83 5.22 16.75
C ARG A 388 4.37 4.98 16.44
N ALA A 389 3.53 5.97 16.66
CA ALA A 389 2.10 5.92 16.37
C ALA A 389 1.75 6.54 15.02
N GLN A 390 0.67 6.08 14.41
CA GLN A 390 0.08 6.74 13.26
C GLN A 390 -0.34 8.18 13.63
N PRO A 391 -0.05 9.18 12.79
CA PRO A 391 -0.58 10.53 12.97
C PRO A 391 -2.08 10.56 12.63
N MET A 392 -2.81 11.50 13.23
CA MET A 392 -4.25 11.70 12.93
C MET A 392 -4.50 12.15 11.48
N VAL A 393 -3.58 12.93 10.93
CA VAL A 393 -3.67 13.49 9.58
C VAL A 393 -2.47 13.03 8.75
N VAL A 394 -2.53 13.27 7.45
CA VAL A 394 -1.42 12.96 6.53
C VAL A 394 -0.13 13.59 7.05
N PRO A 395 0.93 12.79 7.31
CA PRO A 395 2.20 13.30 7.77
C PRO A 395 2.86 14.10 6.63
N GLY A 396 3.24 15.31 6.85
CA GLY A 396 3.97 16.17 5.92
C GLY A 396 3.72 15.94 4.42
N TRP A 397 3.56 16.98 3.63
CA TRP A 397 3.42 16.82 2.18
C TRP A 397 4.75 16.40 1.54
N ASN A 398 4.70 15.56 0.50
CA ASN A 398 5.86 15.31 -0.35
C ASN A 398 5.42 15.19 -1.82
N PRO A 399 6.28 15.60 -2.78
CA PRO A 399 5.90 15.75 -4.19
C PRO A 399 5.59 14.41 -4.90
N LYS A 400 5.82 13.27 -4.24
CA LYS A 400 5.53 11.93 -4.77
C LYS A 400 4.37 11.23 -4.05
N GLY A 401 3.91 11.78 -2.93
CA GLY A 401 2.82 11.22 -2.14
C GLY A 401 3.10 9.80 -1.66
N TYR A 402 4.28 9.58 -1.11
CA TYR A 402 4.67 8.32 -0.49
C TYR A 402 4.51 8.37 1.02
N LEU A 403 4.43 7.20 1.63
CA LEU A 403 4.46 6.96 3.07
C LEU A 403 3.32 7.62 3.86
N ASN A 404 2.16 7.86 3.23
CA ASN A 404 0.98 8.27 3.98
C ASN A 404 0.58 7.16 4.95
N ASN A 405 0.70 7.41 6.23
CA ASN A 405 0.29 6.51 7.30
C ASN A 405 -0.70 7.17 8.28
N ALA A 406 -1.47 8.14 7.83
CA ALA A 406 -2.53 8.71 8.63
C ALA A 406 -3.47 7.63 9.21
N ALA A 407 -3.95 7.84 10.41
CA ALA A 407 -4.94 6.99 11.05
C ALA A 407 -6.15 6.81 10.15
N HIS A 408 -6.59 5.56 9.97
CA HIS A 408 -7.78 5.28 9.16
C HIS A 408 -9.03 5.74 9.90
N ARG A 409 -9.93 6.40 9.17
CA ARG A 409 -11.23 6.83 9.71
C ARG A 409 -12.38 6.35 8.85
N ILE A 410 -13.46 5.99 9.49
CA ILE A 410 -14.75 5.71 8.86
C ILE A 410 -15.85 6.55 9.50
N ALA A 411 -16.94 6.73 8.79
CA ALA A 411 -18.16 7.35 9.34
C ALA A 411 -19.22 6.27 9.55
N VAL A 412 -19.92 6.35 10.69
CA VAL A 412 -21.08 5.50 10.99
C VAL A 412 -22.21 6.35 11.53
N ARG A 413 -23.44 5.87 11.40
CA ARG A 413 -24.64 6.51 11.95
C ARG A 413 -25.37 5.53 12.86
N LEU A 414 -25.70 5.98 14.07
CA LEU A 414 -26.59 5.28 15.00
C LEU A 414 -28.00 5.85 14.89
N VAL A 415 -28.98 5.01 14.62
CA VAL A 415 -30.39 5.35 14.43
C VAL A 415 -31.29 4.60 15.41
#